data_63bc07c9bf952bf79f370287b835c183
#
_entry.id   63bc07c9bf952bf79f370287b835c183
#
_cell.length_a   1.000
_cell.length_b   1.000
_cell.length_c   1.000
_cell.angle_alpha   90.00
_cell.angle_beta   90.00
_cell.angle_gamma   90.00
#
_symmetry.space_group_name_H-M   'P 1'
#
loop_
_entity.id
_entity.type
_entity.pdbx_description
1 polymer ?
#
loop_
_entity_poly.entity_id
_entity_poly.type
_entity_poly.pdbx_seq_one_letter_code
_entity_poly.pdbx_strand_id
1 'polypeptide(L)'
;MGVDLSDKAIKSAKQLSKETSSNTTFICCDIYDLPRYLDQRFDIVFTSYGTIGWLPDLNKWAEIISRFLKPNGQFVFVEFHPVVWMFDDNFEKIDYRYFNSGAIIESESGTYADKNADITQEYVMWNHGLSEVVNNIVKNGLEINSLNEYDYSPYDCFNKTKEFEPRKYRIEHLDDKIPMVYSIVAKKKNNS
;
A
#
# COMPACT_ATOMS: atom_id res chain seq x y z
N MET A 1 14.67 -8.50 0.91
CA MET A 1 14.27 -8.64 -0.51
C MET A 1 13.15 -7.66 -0.79
N GLY A 2 13.12 -7.02 -1.96
CA GLY A 2 12.06 -6.12 -2.41
C GLY A 2 11.47 -6.59 -3.73
N VAL A 3 10.18 -6.31 -3.94
CA VAL A 3 9.44 -6.62 -5.17
C VAL A 3 8.68 -5.37 -5.59
N ASP A 4 8.74 -5.04 -6.86
CA ASP A 4 8.00 -3.93 -7.46
C ASP A 4 7.72 -4.23 -8.93
N LEU A 5 6.62 -3.71 -9.47
CA LEU A 5 6.27 -3.82 -10.87
C LEU A 5 7.13 -2.89 -11.75
N SER A 6 7.54 -1.74 -11.21
CA SER A 6 8.30 -0.71 -11.91
C SER A 6 9.78 -1.09 -12.07
N ASP A 7 10.23 -1.24 -13.30
CA ASP A 7 11.64 -1.45 -13.64
C ASP A 7 12.53 -0.27 -13.21
N LYS A 8 11.99 0.96 -13.28
CA LYS A 8 12.67 2.17 -12.83
C LYS A 8 12.84 2.18 -11.31
N ALA A 9 11.79 1.84 -10.55
CA ALA A 9 11.86 1.73 -9.10
C ALA A 9 12.88 0.67 -8.67
N ILE A 10 12.86 -0.51 -9.29
CA ILE A 10 13.83 -1.60 -9.05
C ILE A 10 15.26 -1.15 -9.37
N LYS A 11 15.47 -0.41 -10.47
CA LYS A 11 16.80 0.13 -10.81
C LYS A 11 17.31 1.08 -9.74
N SER A 12 16.48 2.02 -9.29
CA SER A 12 16.83 2.97 -8.22
C SER A 12 17.10 2.26 -6.89
N ALA A 13 16.27 1.28 -6.53
CA ALA A 13 16.45 0.48 -5.32
C ALA A 13 17.76 -0.32 -5.34
N LYS A 14 18.14 -0.91 -6.48
CA LYS A 14 19.43 -1.59 -6.66
C LYS A 14 20.63 -0.65 -6.53
N GLN A 15 20.50 0.56 -7.05
CA GLN A 15 21.55 1.58 -6.91
C GLN A 15 21.71 1.99 -5.45
N LEU A 16 20.61 2.33 -4.76
CA LEU A 16 20.62 2.69 -3.34
C LEU A 16 21.20 1.55 -2.47
N SER A 17 20.85 0.30 -2.78
CA SER A 17 21.40 -0.87 -2.09
C SER A 17 22.92 -0.96 -2.20
N LYS A 18 23.48 -0.63 -3.38
CA LYS A 18 24.94 -0.56 -3.59
C LYS A 18 25.58 0.58 -2.81
N GLU A 19 24.99 1.77 -2.85
CA GLU A 19 25.50 2.97 -2.16
C GLU A 19 25.50 2.78 -0.63
N THR A 20 24.51 2.09 -0.10
CA THR A 20 24.39 1.79 1.34
C THR A 20 25.07 0.48 1.76
N SER A 21 25.74 -0.22 0.84
CA SER A 21 26.35 -1.52 1.07
C SER A 21 25.38 -2.56 1.67
N SER A 22 24.09 -2.47 1.34
CA SER A 22 23.10 -3.45 1.79
C SER A 22 23.09 -4.68 0.87
N ASN A 23 22.88 -5.87 1.42
CA ASN A 23 22.77 -7.11 0.66
C ASN A 23 21.32 -7.39 0.21
N THR A 24 20.59 -6.34 -0.17
CA THR A 24 19.19 -6.47 -0.58
C THR A 24 19.08 -6.91 -2.03
N THR A 25 18.26 -7.92 -2.29
CA THR A 25 17.91 -8.37 -3.63
C THR A 25 16.54 -7.84 -4.03
N PHE A 26 16.34 -7.63 -5.34
CA PHE A 26 15.11 -7.06 -5.87
C PHE A 26 14.62 -7.84 -7.09
N ILE A 27 13.30 -8.08 -7.16
CA ILE A 27 12.61 -8.73 -8.27
C ILE A 27 11.66 -7.69 -8.90
N CYS A 28 11.74 -7.54 -10.22
CA CYS A 28 10.80 -6.74 -10.99
C CYS A 28 9.73 -7.68 -11.56
N CYS A 29 8.54 -7.67 -10.99
CA CYS A 29 7.40 -8.44 -11.50
C CYS A 29 6.08 -7.92 -10.92
N ASP A 30 4.98 -8.31 -11.55
CA ASP A 30 3.66 -8.24 -10.91
C ASP A 30 3.66 -9.12 -9.66
N ILE A 31 3.11 -8.60 -8.56
CA ILE A 31 3.01 -9.34 -7.29
C ILE A 31 2.27 -10.68 -7.48
N TYR A 32 1.27 -10.73 -8.35
CA TYR A 32 0.52 -11.94 -8.66
C TYR A 32 1.33 -13.02 -9.37
N ASP A 33 2.43 -12.64 -10.03
CA ASP A 33 3.36 -13.55 -10.68
C ASP A 33 4.57 -13.91 -9.80
N LEU A 34 4.76 -13.26 -8.65
CA LEU A 34 5.89 -13.49 -7.76
C LEU A 34 6.15 -14.97 -7.43
N PRO A 35 5.11 -15.84 -7.26
CA PRO A 35 5.32 -17.28 -7.03
C PRO A 35 6.07 -18.04 -8.14
N ARG A 36 6.22 -17.44 -9.32
CA ARG A 36 7.00 -18.03 -10.43
C ARG A 36 8.49 -17.71 -10.34
N TYR A 37 8.85 -16.65 -9.59
CA TYR A 37 10.22 -16.13 -9.49
C TYR A 37 10.86 -16.42 -8.14
N LEU A 38 10.07 -16.77 -7.12
CA LEU A 38 10.52 -16.90 -5.76
C LEU A 38 9.86 -18.09 -5.08
N ASP A 39 10.67 -18.89 -4.38
CA ASP A 39 10.21 -20.03 -3.55
C ASP A 39 10.71 -19.94 -2.08
N GLN A 40 11.34 -18.82 -1.73
CA GLN A 40 11.83 -18.56 -0.37
C GLN A 40 10.70 -18.03 0.53
N ARG A 41 10.68 -18.45 1.81
CA ARG A 41 9.78 -17.90 2.84
C ARG A 41 10.53 -17.02 3.82
N PHE A 42 9.81 -16.07 4.40
CA PHE A 42 10.34 -15.00 5.24
C PHE A 42 9.73 -15.03 6.63
N ASP A 43 10.49 -14.53 7.60
CA ASP A 43 10.02 -14.31 8.97
C ASP A 43 9.07 -13.10 9.04
N ILE A 44 9.31 -12.11 8.17
CA ILE A 44 8.49 -10.89 8.05
C ILE A 44 8.22 -10.62 6.56
N VAL A 45 6.95 -10.36 6.23
CA VAL A 45 6.54 -9.75 4.98
C VAL A 45 5.98 -8.38 5.30
N PHE A 46 6.43 -7.37 4.56
CA PHE A 46 6.03 -5.97 4.76
C PHE A 46 5.42 -5.40 3.48
N THR A 47 4.28 -4.74 3.61
CA THR A 47 3.64 -3.97 2.54
C THR A 47 3.33 -2.57 3.06
N SER A 48 3.62 -1.52 2.28
CA SER A 48 3.49 -0.15 2.75
C SER A 48 2.91 0.78 1.72
N TYR A 49 2.16 1.73 2.21
CA TYR A 49 1.63 2.97 1.66
C TYR A 49 1.29 2.98 0.15
N GLY A 50 0.00 3.01 -0.16
CA GLY A 50 -0.50 3.16 -1.51
C GLY A 50 -0.32 1.93 -2.39
N THR A 51 -0.19 0.74 -1.81
CA THR A 51 0.06 -0.51 -2.56
C THR A 51 -1.22 -1.16 -3.04
N ILE A 52 -2.20 -1.35 -2.16
CA ILE A 52 -3.38 -2.16 -2.49
C ILE A 52 -4.35 -1.45 -3.44
N GLY A 53 -4.31 -0.13 -3.50
CA GLY A 53 -5.09 0.62 -4.48
C GLY A 53 -4.79 0.26 -5.95
N TRP A 54 -3.63 -0.34 -6.22
CA TRP A 54 -3.25 -0.84 -7.55
C TRP A 54 -3.61 -2.31 -7.80
N LEU A 55 -4.23 -2.99 -6.84
CA LEU A 55 -4.48 -4.43 -6.88
C LEU A 55 -5.97 -4.75 -7.05
N PRO A 56 -6.38 -5.40 -8.15
CA PRO A 56 -7.79 -5.75 -8.37
C PRO A 56 -8.30 -6.89 -7.48
N ASP A 57 -7.42 -7.74 -6.95
CA ASP A 57 -7.79 -8.97 -6.21
C ASP A 57 -7.02 -9.09 -4.89
N LEU A 58 -7.63 -8.61 -3.81
CA LEU A 58 -7.04 -8.72 -2.48
C LEU A 58 -7.03 -10.14 -1.91
N ASN A 59 -7.88 -11.04 -2.39
CA ASN A 59 -7.82 -12.43 -1.97
C ASN A 59 -6.52 -13.09 -2.47
N LYS A 60 -6.21 -12.90 -3.74
CA LYS A 60 -4.97 -13.41 -4.34
C LYS A 60 -3.73 -12.76 -3.73
N TRP A 61 -3.78 -11.44 -3.45
CA TRP A 61 -2.71 -10.75 -2.75
C TRP A 61 -2.46 -11.33 -1.36
N ALA A 62 -3.51 -11.52 -0.54
CA ALA A 62 -3.38 -12.08 0.80
C ALA A 62 -2.90 -13.56 0.78
N GLU A 63 -3.32 -14.35 -0.22
CA GLU A 63 -2.79 -15.70 -0.47
C GLU A 63 -1.28 -15.68 -0.71
N ILE A 64 -0.79 -14.75 -1.53
CA ILE A 64 0.64 -14.58 -1.83
C ILE A 64 1.40 -14.18 -0.56
N ILE A 65 0.92 -13.23 0.21
CA ILE A 65 1.50 -12.85 1.50
C ILE A 65 1.63 -14.09 2.41
N SER A 66 0.54 -14.84 2.56
CA SER A 66 0.52 -16.07 3.38
C SER A 66 1.50 -17.10 2.86
N ARG A 67 1.62 -17.30 1.54
CA ARG A 67 2.56 -18.25 0.92
C ARG A 67 4.01 -17.94 1.28
N PHE A 68 4.38 -16.65 1.25
CA PHE A 68 5.77 -16.23 1.51
C PHE A 68 6.13 -16.08 2.98
N LEU A 69 5.17 -16.21 3.90
CA LEU A 69 5.47 -16.27 5.32
C LEU A 69 5.84 -17.69 5.77
N LYS A 70 6.88 -17.78 6.61
CA LYS A 70 7.16 -18.99 7.39
C LYS A 70 6.02 -19.26 8.38
N PRO A 71 5.87 -20.49 8.90
CA PRO A 71 5.05 -20.72 10.09
C PRO A 71 5.43 -19.75 11.22
N ASN A 72 4.45 -19.12 11.87
CA ASN A 72 4.63 -18.03 12.85
C ASN A 72 5.26 -16.73 12.34
N GLY A 73 5.53 -16.60 11.04
CA GLY A 73 6.00 -15.36 10.43
C GLY A 73 4.97 -14.23 10.54
N GLN A 74 5.44 -13.01 10.55
CA GLN A 74 4.63 -11.81 10.71
C GLN A 74 4.39 -11.11 9.39
N PHE A 75 3.15 -10.70 9.16
CA PHE A 75 2.78 -9.73 8.14
C PHE A 75 2.63 -8.36 8.81
N VAL A 76 3.36 -7.39 8.30
CA VAL A 76 3.25 -5.98 8.72
C VAL A 76 2.74 -5.19 7.53
N PHE A 77 1.62 -4.56 7.69
CA PHE A 77 0.94 -3.80 6.65
C PHE A 77 0.63 -2.40 7.15
N VAL A 78 1.00 -1.40 6.36
CA VAL A 78 0.69 0.01 6.63
C VAL A 78 0.19 0.62 5.33
N GLU A 79 -1.01 1.20 5.35
CA GLU A 79 -1.66 1.67 4.14
C GLU A 79 -2.44 2.96 4.41
N PHE A 80 -2.68 3.73 3.37
CA PHE A 80 -3.61 4.85 3.44
C PHE A 80 -5.02 4.35 3.71
N HIS A 81 -5.70 5.05 4.61
CA HIS A 81 -7.04 4.66 4.99
C HIS A 81 -8.02 4.87 3.82
N PRO A 82 -8.93 3.92 3.53
CA PRO A 82 -9.85 4.05 2.39
C PRO A 82 -10.75 5.29 2.44
N VAL A 83 -10.88 5.94 3.57
CA VAL A 83 -11.59 7.21 3.70
C VAL A 83 -10.91 8.32 2.90
N VAL A 84 -9.55 8.38 2.85
CA VAL A 84 -8.85 9.44 2.10
C VAL A 84 -9.11 9.33 0.59
N TRP A 85 -9.30 8.12 0.10
CA TRP A 85 -9.59 7.84 -1.30
C TRP A 85 -11.06 8.09 -1.69
N MET A 86 -11.91 8.50 -0.75
CA MET A 86 -13.28 8.91 -1.06
C MET A 86 -13.36 10.36 -1.56
N PHE A 87 -12.37 11.17 -1.26
CA PHE A 87 -12.37 12.59 -1.55
C PHE A 87 -11.78 12.90 -2.94
N ASP A 88 -12.12 14.09 -3.43
CA ASP A 88 -11.39 14.72 -4.53
C ASP A 88 -9.97 15.13 -4.07
N ASP A 89 -9.12 15.52 -5.01
CA ASP A 89 -7.70 15.86 -4.75
C ASP A 89 -7.49 16.96 -3.70
N ASN A 90 -8.49 17.81 -3.47
CA ASN A 90 -8.44 18.91 -2.50
C ASN A 90 -9.14 18.61 -1.18
N PHE A 91 -9.72 17.43 -1.03
CA PHE A 91 -10.51 17.03 0.14
C PHE A 91 -11.72 17.92 0.41
N GLU A 92 -12.30 18.53 -0.62
CA GLU A 92 -13.45 19.42 -0.51
C GLU A 92 -14.80 18.71 -0.61
N LYS A 93 -14.84 17.57 -1.32
CA LYS A 93 -16.06 16.78 -1.52
C LYS A 93 -15.75 15.29 -1.63
N ILE A 94 -16.78 14.48 -1.41
CA ILE A 94 -16.74 13.02 -1.65
C ILE A 94 -17.07 12.77 -3.11
N ASP A 95 -16.12 12.23 -3.87
CA ASP A 95 -16.27 11.88 -5.28
C ASP A 95 -16.31 10.36 -5.52
N TYR A 96 -15.71 9.58 -4.64
CA TYR A 96 -15.56 8.13 -4.81
C TYR A 96 -16.26 7.34 -3.71
N ARG A 97 -16.58 6.10 -4.04
CA ARG A 97 -17.22 5.17 -3.10
C ARG A 97 -16.18 4.57 -2.16
N TYR A 98 -16.54 4.41 -0.90
CA TYR A 98 -15.75 3.67 0.08
C TYR A 98 -15.63 2.19 -0.25
N PHE A 99 -16.73 1.60 -0.75
CA PHE A 99 -16.79 0.18 -1.08
C PHE A 99 -16.28 -0.06 -2.50
N ASN A 100 -15.52 -1.12 -2.67
CA ASN A 100 -15.06 -1.57 -3.98
C ASN A 100 -16.27 -1.85 -4.88
N SER A 101 -16.39 -1.09 -5.94
CA SER A 101 -17.45 -1.24 -6.96
C SER A 101 -16.89 -1.52 -8.35
N GLY A 102 -15.59 -1.81 -8.45
CA GLY A 102 -14.86 -2.01 -9.69
C GLY A 102 -13.73 -1.00 -9.86
N ALA A 103 -13.07 -1.07 -11.02
CA ALA A 103 -11.96 -0.20 -11.35
C ALA A 103 -12.40 1.27 -11.44
N ILE A 104 -11.59 2.15 -10.90
CA ILE A 104 -11.61 3.59 -11.09
C ILE A 104 -10.54 3.90 -12.13
N ILE A 105 -10.94 4.53 -13.23
CA ILE A 105 -10.03 4.89 -14.32
C ILE A 105 -9.92 6.40 -14.36
N GLU A 106 -8.70 6.91 -14.22
CA GLU A 106 -8.43 8.33 -14.19
C GLU A 106 -7.31 8.71 -15.16
N SER A 107 -7.36 9.95 -15.64
CA SER A 107 -6.30 10.52 -16.48
C SER A 107 -5.70 11.71 -15.77
N GLU A 108 -4.40 11.65 -15.49
CA GLU A 108 -3.65 12.71 -14.86
C GLU A 108 -2.62 13.29 -15.80
N SER A 109 -2.53 14.62 -15.83
CA SER A 109 -1.48 15.35 -16.58
C SER A 109 -0.26 15.55 -15.69
N GLY A 110 0.93 15.26 -16.21
CA GLY A 110 2.17 15.28 -15.45
C GLY A 110 2.57 13.92 -14.93
N THR A 111 3.54 13.90 -14.02
CA THR A 111 3.98 12.70 -13.30
C THR A 111 4.03 12.99 -11.81
N TYR A 112 4.06 11.96 -10.98
CA TYR A 112 4.28 12.10 -9.53
C TYR A 112 5.56 12.90 -9.20
N ALA A 113 6.59 12.79 -10.02
CA ALA A 113 7.87 13.48 -9.82
C ALA A 113 7.92 14.88 -10.46
N ASP A 114 7.11 15.14 -11.49
CA ASP A 114 7.03 16.43 -12.21
C ASP A 114 5.59 16.66 -12.68
N LYS A 115 4.85 17.45 -11.91
CA LYS A 115 3.44 17.80 -12.19
C LYS A 115 3.26 18.66 -13.45
N ASN A 116 4.33 19.26 -13.97
CA ASN A 116 4.32 20.11 -15.17
C ASN A 116 4.80 19.37 -16.44
N ALA A 117 5.12 18.09 -16.36
CA ALA A 117 5.50 17.31 -17.52
C ALA A 117 4.33 17.25 -18.51
N ASP A 118 4.60 17.49 -19.80
CA ASP A 118 3.61 17.40 -20.89
C ASP A 118 3.34 15.92 -21.25
N ILE A 119 2.81 15.19 -20.28
CA ILE A 119 2.46 13.77 -20.38
C ILE A 119 1.10 13.60 -19.72
N THR A 120 0.16 12.98 -20.43
CA THR A 120 -1.09 12.50 -19.84
C THR A 120 -0.97 10.99 -19.63
N GLN A 121 -1.18 10.54 -18.42
CA GLN A 121 -1.15 9.12 -18.06
C GLN A 121 -2.53 8.69 -17.56
N GLU A 122 -3.00 7.57 -18.09
CA GLU A 122 -4.17 6.88 -17.56
C GLU A 122 -3.70 5.87 -16.51
N TYR A 123 -4.36 5.86 -15.37
CA TYR A 123 -4.14 4.87 -14.33
C TYR A 123 -5.44 4.23 -13.89
N VAL A 124 -5.33 3.02 -13.41
CA VAL A 124 -6.46 2.20 -12.94
C VAL A 124 -6.23 1.85 -11.49
N MET A 125 -7.19 2.18 -10.65
CA MET A 125 -7.11 1.94 -9.21
C MET A 125 -8.41 1.36 -8.64
N TRP A 126 -8.34 0.88 -7.42
CA TRP A 126 -9.50 0.33 -6.69
C TRP A 126 -9.53 0.88 -5.26
N ASN A 127 -10.73 1.21 -4.79
CA ASN A 127 -10.96 1.46 -3.36
C ASN A 127 -11.27 0.15 -2.66
N HIS A 128 -10.54 -0.12 -1.58
CA HIS A 128 -10.72 -1.31 -0.75
C HIS A 128 -11.08 -0.91 0.66
N GLY A 129 -12.34 -1.10 1.06
CA GLY A 129 -12.76 -0.85 2.43
C GLY A 129 -12.05 -1.75 3.44
N LEU A 130 -11.91 -1.30 4.70
CA LEU A 130 -11.20 -2.05 5.76
C LEU A 130 -11.73 -3.47 5.93
N SER A 131 -13.05 -3.67 5.83
CA SER A 131 -13.64 -5.01 5.96
C SER A 131 -13.19 -5.96 4.85
N GLU A 132 -13.01 -5.48 3.62
CA GLU A 132 -12.49 -6.28 2.51
C GLU A 132 -11.05 -6.69 2.80
N VAL A 133 -10.20 -5.77 3.22
CA VAL A 133 -8.80 -6.03 3.58
C VAL A 133 -8.69 -7.05 4.71
N VAL A 134 -9.36 -6.79 5.83
CA VAL A 134 -9.35 -7.64 7.03
C VAL A 134 -9.82 -9.06 6.71
N ASN A 135 -10.95 -9.18 6.00
CA ASN A 135 -11.52 -10.48 5.68
C ASN A 135 -10.63 -11.30 4.75
N ASN A 136 -9.96 -10.67 3.78
CA ASN A 136 -9.04 -11.38 2.89
C ASN A 136 -7.77 -11.85 3.63
N ILE A 137 -7.24 -11.05 4.56
CA ILE A 137 -6.12 -11.44 5.42
C ILE A 137 -6.51 -12.67 6.27
N VAL A 138 -7.64 -12.61 6.97
CA VAL A 138 -8.12 -13.72 7.83
C VAL A 138 -8.42 -14.98 7.03
N LYS A 139 -9.11 -14.85 5.90
CA LYS A 139 -9.48 -15.97 5.02
C LYS A 139 -8.26 -16.74 4.52
N ASN A 140 -7.13 -16.07 4.34
CA ASN A 140 -5.88 -16.67 3.89
C ASN A 140 -4.96 -17.15 5.04
N GLY A 141 -5.52 -17.38 6.22
CA GLY A 141 -4.84 -18.05 7.33
C GLY A 141 -3.90 -17.15 8.14
N LEU A 142 -4.09 -15.84 8.06
CA LEU A 142 -3.37 -14.87 8.88
C LEU A 142 -4.25 -14.44 10.06
N GLU A 143 -3.73 -14.50 11.26
CA GLU A 143 -4.38 -14.05 12.49
C GLU A 143 -3.96 -12.62 12.79
N ILE A 144 -4.94 -11.70 12.84
CA ILE A 144 -4.68 -10.29 13.11
C ILE A 144 -4.41 -10.10 14.60
N ASN A 145 -3.22 -9.60 14.93
CA ASN A 145 -2.81 -9.28 16.29
C ASN A 145 -3.16 -7.84 16.67
N SER A 146 -3.07 -6.92 15.72
CA SER A 146 -3.46 -5.52 15.92
C SER A 146 -3.91 -4.88 14.63
N LEU A 147 -4.87 -3.96 14.74
CA LEU A 147 -5.28 -2.99 13.74
C LEU A 147 -5.31 -1.63 14.43
N ASN A 148 -4.60 -0.66 13.87
CA ASN A 148 -4.58 0.71 14.39
C ASN A 148 -4.88 1.69 13.26
N GLU A 149 -5.54 2.79 13.60
CA GLU A 149 -5.85 3.88 12.68
C GLU A 149 -5.16 5.15 13.17
N TYR A 150 -4.74 6.00 12.26
CA TYR A 150 -4.01 7.23 12.53
C TYR A 150 -4.65 8.37 11.75
N ASP A 151 -4.82 9.50 12.39
CA ASP A 151 -5.38 10.73 11.83
C ASP A 151 -4.36 11.60 11.07
N TYR A 152 -3.23 10.99 10.67
CA TYR A 152 -2.15 11.67 9.97
C TYR A 152 -1.44 10.76 8.95
N SER A 153 -0.80 11.39 7.96
CA SER A 153 0.20 10.77 7.09
C SER A 153 1.61 11.01 7.64
N PRO A 154 2.54 10.04 7.54
CA PRO A 154 3.93 10.22 7.99
C PRO A 154 4.78 11.07 7.03
N TYR A 155 4.26 11.48 5.89
CA TYR A 155 4.89 12.36 4.91
C TYR A 155 3.86 13.17 4.12
N ASP A 156 4.31 14.25 3.53
CA ASP A 156 3.50 15.18 2.72
C ASP A 156 3.23 14.60 1.34
N CYS A 157 2.12 13.88 1.18
CA CYS A 157 1.75 13.18 -0.06
C CYS A 157 0.39 13.58 -0.64
N PHE A 158 -0.43 14.30 0.12
CA PHE A 158 -1.73 14.79 -0.33
C PHE A 158 -1.72 16.31 -0.54
N ASN A 159 -2.68 16.81 -1.30
CA ASN A 159 -2.93 18.24 -1.36
C ASN A 159 -3.52 18.74 -0.04
N LYS A 160 -3.34 20.04 0.24
CA LYS A 160 -3.88 20.71 1.46
C LYS A 160 -3.40 20.12 2.79
N THR A 161 -2.28 19.39 2.80
CA THR A 161 -1.67 18.91 4.04
C THR A 161 -0.92 20.01 4.76
N LYS A 162 -0.88 19.88 6.09
CA LYS A 162 -0.10 20.71 7.00
C LYS A 162 0.62 19.84 8.02
N GLU A 163 1.91 20.08 8.20
CA GLU A 163 2.67 19.46 9.28
C GLU A 163 2.28 20.08 10.62
N PHE A 164 1.84 19.26 11.58
CA PHE A 164 1.47 19.69 12.93
C PHE A 164 2.44 19.20 14.00
N GLU A 165 3.14 18.10 13.73
CA GLU A 165 4.28 17.57 14.48
C GLU A 165 5.31 17.04 13.47
N PRO A 166 6.58 16.88 13.85
CA PRO A 166 7.61 16.37 12.94
C PRO A 166 7.20 15.06 12.26
N ARG A 167 7.10 15.09 10.93
CA ARG A 167 6.68 13.97 10.07
C ARG A 167 5.25 13.48 10.33
N LYS A 168 4.36 14.37 10.75
CA LYS A 168 2.93 14.09 10.86
C LYS A 168 2.14 15.19 10.15
N TYR A 169 1.43 14.79 9.11
CA TYR A 169 0.69 15.66 8.21
C TYR A 169 -0.80 15.34 8.25
N ARG A 170 -1.63 16.37 8.41
CA ARG A 170 -3.09 16.29 8.30
C ARG A 170 -3.60 17.15 7.17
N ILE A 171 -4.80 16.87 6.68
CA ILE A 171 -5.50 17.78 5.78
C ILE A 171 -5.95 19.00 6.60
N GLU A 172 -5.48 20.20 6.25
CA GLU A 172 -5.58 21.39 7.09
C GLU A 172 -6.99 21.71 7.59
N HIS A 173 -8.00 21.66 6.72
CA HIS A 173 -9.38 21.96 7.09
C HIS A 173 -10.16 20.79 7.72
N LEU A 174 -9.67 19.57 7.57
CA LEU A 174 -10.24 18.37 8.20
C LEU A 174 -9.61 18.06 9.56
N ASP A 175 -8.35 18.46 9.76
CA ASP A 175 -7.57 18.23 10.98
C ASP A 175 -7.61 16.76 11.43
N ASP A 176 -7.99 16.47 12.66
CA ASP A 176 -8.07 15.12 13.26
C ASP A 176 -9.40 14.38 13.01
N LYS A 177 -10.24 14.88 12.09
CA LYS A 177 -11.61 14.38 11.90
C LYS A 177 -11.71 13.12 11.05
N ILE A 178 -10.66 12.77 10.31
CA ILE A 178 -10.66 11.59 9.45
C ILE A 178 -9.44 10.71 9.71
N PRO A 179 -9.56 9.39 9.62
CA PRO A 179 -8.40 8.51 9.59
C PRO A 179 -7.68 8.65 8.24
N MET A 180 -6.36 8.83 8.26
CA MET A 180 -5.54 8.98 7.05
C MET A 180 -4.71 7.75 6.73
N VAL A 181 -4.31 7.01 7.75
CA VAL A 181 -3.47 5.81 7.64
C VAL A 181 -4.00 4.75 8.59
N TYR A 182 -3.82 3.48 8.23
CA TYR A 182 -4.02 2.37 9.15
C TYR A 182 -2.87 1.37 9.08
N SER A 183 -2.70 0.60 10.13
CA SER A 183 -1.72 -0.48 10.16
C SER A 183 -2.34 -1.79 10.66
N ILE A 184 -1.90 -2.90 10.08
CA ILE A 184 -2.26 -4.24 10.52
C ILE A 184 -0.97 -5.02 10.78
N VAL A 185 -0.93 -5.66 11.95
CA VAL A 185 0.05 -6.72 12.21
C VAL A 185 -0.70 -8.03 12.32
N ALA A 186 -0.32 -8.99 11.50
CA ALA A 186 -0.92 -10.31 11.50
C ALA A 186 0.17 -11.39 11.54
N LYS A 187 -0.19 -12.58 12.00
CA LYS A 187 0.69 -13.73 12.13
C LYS A 187 0.16 -14.90 11.33
N LYS A 188 1.03 -15.60 10.60
CA LYS A 188 0.65 -16.83 9.93
C LYS A 188 0.38 -17.93 10.96
N LYS A 189 -0.84 -18.52 10.91
CA LYS A 189 -1.16 -19.67 11.76
C LYS A 189 -0.28 -20.87 11.43
N ASN A 190 0.10 -21.62 12.46
CA ASN A 190 0.64 -22.95 12.23
C ASN A 190 -0.52 -23.83 11.74
N ASN A 191 -0.39 -24.39 10.55
CA ASN A 191 -1.20 -25.55 10.20
C ASN A 191 -0.68 -26.71 11.05
N SER A 192 -1.39 -27.02 12.13
CA SER A 192 -1.21 -28.24 12.92
C SER A 192 -1.58 -29.45 12.09
#